data_49bfe04d94d74d4972841e9de4481e59
#
_entry.id   49bfe04d94d74d4972841e9de4481e59
#
_cell.length_a   1.000
_cell.length_b   1.000
_cell.length_c   1.000
_cell.angle_alpha   90.00
_cell.angle_beta   90.00
_cell.angle_gamma   90.00
#
_symmetry.space_group_name_H-M   'P 1'
#
loop_
_entity.id
_entity.type
_entity.pdbx_description
1 polymer ?
#
loop_
_entity_poly.entity_id
_entity_poly.type
_entity_poly.pdbx_seq_one_letter_code
_entity_poly.pdbx_strand_id
1 'polypeptide(L)'
;MRHTGDVGTTAGPDHRDELDDLDLLCDEAIAEPHAYLARFRDRQPVVWSERHRAWVVLGHPELDAAFRAPELSTDRMGAFRSRLTGSRAEALAKAVELLEGWMLFHDPPEHTRLRAPLARQFTPKAVSALEQEITAVCDELIEAAAVRLERGEVVDLVEAFSHPLPAAVIGRLFGVPDDLQDWLAAWSARFGVVVFGATRRPDYEEMARAAGEDFHVHLGRLLAERRSDQRDDLVSLLAANDDLDDTEVLGACSLLLFAGHDTTTSLLSTAVLGLIAHPDQRDRLASLATVGRDAEPATPSSPDRVEARDRAIEEFLRYDGAAKAMMRVVAEPLELGGCELRPGDAVFLTILAANRDPRVFEAPDELRLDRRPNPHLAFGHGVHFCLGASLARLELRIALPRLVARLPELQVAGPVRWKPTISDRSAAEVPVRLARTGTPHPVG
;
A
#
# COMPACT_ATOMS: atom_id res chain seq x y z
N MET A 1 18.44 -10.23 -52.75
CA MET A 1 19.14 -9.35 -51.82
C MET A 1 18.29 -9.27 -50.55
N ARG A 2 18.74 -9.93 -49.53
CA ARG A 2 18.06 -10.00 -48.19
C ARG A 2 18.65 -8.90 -47.34
N HIS A 3 17.87 -7.93 -46.89
CA HIS A 3 18.25 -7.03 -45.81
C HIS A 3 17.71 -7.60 -44.49
N THR A 4 18.59 -8.22 -43.76
CA THR A 4 18.44 -8.50 -42.33
C THR A 4 18.77 -7.22 -41.57
N GLY A 5 17.74 -6.54 -41.07
CA GLY A 5 17.90 -5.43 -40.13
C GLY A 5 18.27 -6.01 -38.76
N ASP A 6 19.48 -5.79 -38.38
CA ASP A 6 20.02 -6.03 -37.04
C ASP A 6 19.36 -5.02 -36.08
N VAL A 7 18.54 -5.52 -35.16
CA VAL A 7 17.98 -4.71 -34.08
C VAL A 7 19.07 -4.57 -33.02
N GLY A 8 19.81 -3.48 -33.11
CA GLY A 8 20.89 -3.13 -32.18
C GLY A 8 20.36 -3.14 -30.75
N THR A 9 20.85 -4.06 -29.96
CA THR A 9 20.82 -4.03 -28.49
C THR A 9 21.54 -2.78 -28.02
N THR A 10 20.78 -1.77 -27.58
CA THR A 10 21.36 -0.58 -26.93
C THR A 10 21.93 -1.03 -25.59
N ALA A 11 23.25 -1.07 -25.51
CA ALA A 11 23.98 -1.24 -24.26
C ALA A 11 23.68 -0.04 -23.35
N GLY A 12 23.27 -0.31 -22.10
CA GLY A 12 23.21 0.69 -21.05
C GLY A 12 24.60 1.31 -20.79
N PRO A 13 24.68 2.41 -20.05
CA PRO A 13 25.94 3.12 -19.82
C PRO A 13 26.97 2.21 -19.13
N ASP A 14 28.20 2.26 -19.62
CA ASP A 14 29.35 1.49 -19.21
C ASP A 14 29.94 2.04 -17.89
N HIS A 15 29.19 1.87 -16.77
CA HIS A 15 29.65 2.09 -15.40
C HIS A 15 29.57 0.80 -14.62
N ARG A 16 30.41 -0.18 -15.00
CA ARG A 16 30.64 -1.41 -14.28
C ARG A 16 31.75 -1.23 -13.25
N ASP A 17 31.44 -0.54 -12.15
CA ASP A 17 32.18 -0.71 -10.91
C ASP A 17 31.34 -1.60 -9.98
N GLU A 18 31.87 -2.76 -9.65
CA GLU A 18 31.58 -3.77 -8.59
C GLU A 18 30.42 -3.51 -7.60
N LEU A 19 29.29 -2.99 -8.08
CA LEU A 19 28.03 -3.00 -7.35
C LEU A 19 27.38 -4.33 -7.64
N ASP A 20 27.11 -5.11 -6.61
CA ASP A 20 26.11 -6.17 -6.69
C ASP A 20 24.89 -5.60 -7.41
N ASP A 21 24.36 -6.27 -8.42
CA ASP A 21 23.19 -5.83 -9.16
C ASP A 21 22.01 -5.67 -8.20
N LEU A 22 21.39 -4.49 -8.21
CA LEU A 22 20.26 -4.19 -7.32
C LEU A 22 19.10 -5.13 -7.64
N ASP A 23 18.74 -6.01 -6.70
CA ASP A 23 17.58 -6.90 -6.80
C ASP A 23 16.55 -6.59 -5.71
N LEU A 24 15.42 -5.99 -6.10
CA LEU A 24 14.32 -5.65 -5.19
C LEU A 24 13.58 -6.87 -4.61
N LEU A 25 13.89 -8.08 -5.08
CA LEU A 25 13.27 -9.34 -4.69
C LEU A 25 14.23 -10.34 -4.06
N CYS A 26 15.51 -10.01 -3.83
CA CYS A 26 16.39 -10.86 -3.06
C CYS A 26 15.96 -10.93 -1.59
N ASP A 27 16.36 -11.97 -0.89
CA ASP A 27 15.98 -12.23 0.51
C ASP A 27 16.30 -11.05 1.43
N GLU A 28 17.46 -10.40 1.22
CA GLU A 28 17.85 -9.22 1.99
C GLU A 28 16.96 -8.02 1.72
N ALA A 29 16.61 -7.74 0.43
CA ALA A 29 15.69 -6.66 0.06
C ALA A 29 14.26 -6.88 0.56
N ILE A 30 13.88 -8.13 0.80
CA ILE A 30 12.58 -8.50 1.35
C ILE A 30 12.59 -8.37 2.87
N ALA A 31 13.61 -8.93 3.55
CA ALA A 31 13.70 -8.93 5.00
C ALA A 31 14.04 -7.54 5.56
N GLU A 32 15.10 -6.91 5.05
CA GLU A 32 15.69 -5.66 5.55
C GLU A 32 15.83 -4.60 4.44
N PRO A 33 14.72 -4.15 3.83
CA PRO A 33 14.76 -3.28 2.64
C PRO A 33 15.48 -1.96 2.89
N HIS A 34 15.38 -1.39 4.08
CA HIS A 34 15.97 -0.08 4.39
C HIS A 34 17.49 -0.13 4.35
N ALA A 35 18.11 -1.09 5.06
CA ALA A 35 19.55 -1.28 5.07
C ALA A 35 20.08 -1.68 3.68
N TYR A 36 19.35 -2.56 2.98
CA TYR A 36 19.68 -2.98 1.63
C TYR A 36 19.68 -1.81 0.65
N LEU A 37 18.62 -1.05 0.57
CA LEU A 37 18.45 0.04 -0.39
C LEU A 37 19.38 1.24 -0.08
N ALA A 38 19.71 1.48 1.20
CA ALA A 38 20.63 2.54 1.61
C ALA A 38 22.01 2.38 0.96
N ARG A 39 22.54 1.15 0.83
CA ARG A 39 23.85 0.88 0.20
C ARG A 39 23.94 1.42 -1.23
N PHE A 40 22.84 1.38 -1.97
CA PHE A 40 22.76 1.90 -3.34
C PHE A 40 22.47 3.40 -3.35
N ARG A 41 21.45 3.85 -2.59
CA ARG A 41 21.06 5.25 -2.50
C ARG A 41 22.21 6.18 -2.12
N ASP A 42 23.01 5.78 -1.13
CA ASP A 42 24.10 6.61 -0.59
C ASP A 42 25.28 6.74 -1.57
N ARG A 43 25.32 5.89 -2.60
CA ARG A 43 26.29 6.00 -3.70
C ARG A 43 25.73 6.80 -4.88
N GLN A 44 24.50 6.47 -5.28
CA GLN A 44 23.86 7.09 -6.43
C GLN A 44 22.33 7.09 -6.24
N PRO A 45 21.64 8.24 -6.37
CA PRO A 45 20.20 8.32 -6.11
C PRO A 45 19.31 7.69 -7.20
N VAL A 46 19.85 7.45 -8.39
CA VAL A 46 19.18 6.78 -9.52
C VAL A 46 20.12 5.73 -10.08
N VAL A 47 19.70 4.45 -10.08
CA VAL A 47 20.56 3.31 -10.43
C VAL A 47 19.86 2.46 -11.50
N TRP A 48 20.62 1.96 -12.48
CA TRP A 48 20.13 0.93 -13.40
C TRP A 48 20.26 -0.45 -12.75
N SER A 49 19.17 -1.22 -12.73
CA SER A 49 19.18 -2.63 -12.34
C SER A 49 19.15 -3.53 -13.57
N GLU A 50 20.20 -4.29 -13.79
CA GLU A 50 20.25 -5.31 -14.85
C GLU A 50 19.26 -6.43 -14.58
N ARG A 51 19.08 -6.79 -13.30
CA ARG A 51 18.14 -7.82 -12.86
C ARG A 51 16.71 -7.51 -13.27
N HIS A 52 16.29 -6.26 -13.06
CA HIS A 52 14.94 -5.80 -13.37
C HIS A 52 14.83 -5.13 -14.75
N ARG A 53 15.96 -4.86 -15.41
CA ARG A 53 16.03 -4.06 -16.65
C ARG A 53 15.24 -2.77 -16.52
N ALA A 54 15.51 -2.05 -15.44
CA ALA A 54 14.77 -0.86 -15.04
C ALA A 54 15.68 0.11 -14.27
N TRP A 55 15.37 1.38 -14.35
CA TRP A 55 15.89 2.38 -13.46
C TRP A 55 15.23 2.27 -12.09
N VAL A 56 15.99 2.46 -11.02
CA VAL A 56 15.51 2.48 -9.64
C VAL A 56 15.86 3.82 -9.02
N VAL A 57 14.84 4.61 -8.69
CA VAL A 57 14.97 5.93 -8.06
C VAL A 57 14.91 5.74 -6.55
N LEU A 58 16.00 6.05 -5.86
CA LEU A 58 16.21 5.80 -4.44
C LEU A 58 16.23 7.08 -3.59
N GLY A 59 16.67 8.20 -4.20
CA GLY A 59 16.83 9.48 -3.51
C GLY A 59 15.52 10.25 -3.39
N HIS A 60 15.32 10.96 -2.27
CA HIS A 60 14.09 11.72 -2.05
C HIS A 60 13.87 12.88 -3.03
N PRO A 61 14.84 13.78 -3.31
CA PRO A 61 14.62 14.84 -4.27
C PRO A 61 14.34 14.32 -5.67
N GLU A 62 15.02 13.24 -6.08
CA GLU A 62 14.85 12.61 -7.38
C GLU A 62 13.47 11.93 -7.47
N LEU A 63 13.02 11.30 -6.38
CA LEU A 63 11.70 10.69 -6.33
C LEU A 63 10.58 11.73 -6.37
N ASP A 64 10.72 12.84 -5.63
CA ASP A 64 9.73 13.94 -5.67
C ASP A 64 9.64 14.56 -7.06
N ALA A 65 10.78 14.74 -7.74
CA ALA A 65 10.83 15.19 -9.13
C ALA A 65 10.15 14.17 -10.07
N ALA A 66 10.46 12.89 -9.92
CA ALA A 66 9.90 11.82 -10.73
C ALA A 66 8.37 11.69 -10.60
N PHE A 67 7.80 11.91 -9.41
CA PHE A 67 6.34 11.91 -9.21
C PHE A 67 5.64 13.06 -9.94
N ARG A 68 6.36 14.14 -10.26
CA ARG A 68 5.82 15.33 -10.94
C ARG A 68 6.13 15.37 -12.43
N ALA A 69 7.04 14.50 -12.90
CA ALA A 69 7.51 14.47 -14.27
C ALA A 69 6.44 13.91 -15.22
N PRO A 70 5.88 14.69 -16.14
CA PRO A 70 4.92 14.20 -17.12
C PRO A 70 5.54 13.22 -18.12
N GLU A 71 6.88 13.20 -18.25
CA GLU A 71 7.65 12.27 -19.05
C GLU A 71 7.60 10.82 -18.50
N LEU A 72 7.18 10.64 -17.23
CA LEU A 72 7.05 9.35 -16.56
C LEU A 72 5.57 8.93 -16.51
N SER A 73 5.17 8.17 -17.52
CA SER A 73 3.81 7.66 -17.70
C SER A 73 3.46 6.52 -16.73
N THR A 74 2.20 6.44 -16.32
CA THR A 74 1.62 5.27 -15.66
C THR A 74 0.97 4.30 -16.64
N ASP A 75 0.70 4.72 -17.88
CA ASP A 75 0.06 3.89 -18.89
C ASP A 75 1.00 2.79 -19.38
N ARG A 76 0.68 1.59 -18.95
CA ARG A 76 1.36 0.35 -19.33
C ARG A 76 0.40 -0.71 -19.86
N MET A 77 -0.90 -0.43 -19.84
CA MET A 77 -1.91 -1.39 -20.26
C MET A 77 -1.84 -1.68 -21.75
N GLY A 78 -1.54 -0.68 -22.57
CA GLY A 78 -1.34 -0.87 -24.01
C GLY A 78 -0.21 -1.85 -24.32
N ALA A 79 0.95 -1.69 -23.67
CA ALA A 79 2.09 -2.61 -23.81
C ALA A 79 1.82 -4.00 -23.22
N PHE A 80 1.07 -4.10 -22.14
CA PHE A 80 0.66 -5.39 -21.57
C PHE A 80 -0.28 -6.13 -22.53
N ARG A 81 -1.31 -5.47 -23.01
CA ARG A 81 -2.31 -6.02 -23.92
C ARG A 81 -1.72 -6.52 -25.23
N SER A 82 -0.77 -5.78 -25.83
CA SER A 82 -0.12 -6.17 -27.09
C SER A 82 0.66 -7.49 -26.98
N ARG A 83 1.02 -7.92 -25.77
CA ARG A 83 1.71 -9.20 -25.49
C ARG A 83 0.75 -10.37 -25.24
N LEU A 84 -0.54 -10.09 -25.09
CA LEU A 84 -1.56 -11.12 -24.86
C LEU A 84 -2.08 -11.63 -26.19
N THR A 85 -1.91 -12.93 -26.45
CA THR A 85 -2.35 -13.58 -27.69
C THR A 85 -2.93 -14.97 -27.40
N GLY A 86 -3.83 -15.44 -28.28
CA GLY A 86 -4.43 -16.79 -28.20
C GLY A 86 -5.16 -17.06 -26.89
N SER A 87 -5.07 -18.27 -26.38
CA SER A 87 -5.77 -18.71 -25.15
C SER A 87 -5.42 -17.88 -23.92
N ARG A 88 -4.22 -17.30 -23.86
CA ARG A 88 -3.81 -16.42 -22.77
C ARG A 88 -4.60 -15.11 -22.76
N ALA A 89 -4.86 -14.52 -23.94
CA ALA A 89 -5.70 -13.33 -24.03
C ALA A 89 -7.12 -13.61 -23.55
N GLU A 90 -7.68 -14.77 -23.92
CA GLU A 90 -9.01 -15.20 -23.48
C GLU A 90 -9.05 -15.43 -21.96
N ALA A 91 -8.06 -16.12 -21.40
CA ALA A 91 -7.99 -16.40 -19.96
C ALA A 91 -7.91 -15.12 -19.12
N LEU A 92 -7.19 -14.09 -19.59
CA LEU A 92 -6.99 -12.84 -18.85
C LEU A 92 -8.04 -11.76 -19.16
N ALA A 93 -8.94 -11.97 -20.13
CA ALA A 93 -9.82 -10.92 -20.64
C ALA A 93 -10.57 -10.16 -19.56
N LYS A 94 -11.22 -10.86 -18.61
CA LYS A 94 -12.00 -10.24 -17.54
C LYS A 94 -11.13 -9.53 -16.50
N ALA A 95 -9.94 -10.04 -16.21
CA ALA A 95 -9.00 -9.37 -15.33
C ALA A 95 -8.42 -8.10 -15.99
N VAL A 96 -8.10 -8.15 -17.29
CA VAL A 96 -7.63 -6.99 -18.06
C VAL A 96 -8.69 -5.90 -18.12
N GLU A 97 -9.94 -6.27 -18.36
CA GLU A 97 -11.09 -5.35 -18.37
C GLU A 97 -11.18 -4.55 -17.04
N LEU A 98 -11.01 -5.22 -15.89
CA LEU A 98 -10.97 -4.54 -14.59
C LEU A 98 -9.77 -3.58 -14.49
N LEU A 99 -8.58 -4.02 -14.92
CA LEU A 99 -7.35 -3.21 -14.84
C LEU A 99 -7.40 -1.98 -15.77
N GLU A 100 -8.07 -2.08 -16.92
CA GLU A 100 -8.28 -0.96 -17.84
C GLU A 100 -9.19 0.13 -17.23
N GLY A 101 -10.07 -0.20 -16.31
CA GLY A 101 -10.85 0.77 -15.52
C GLY A 101 -10.07 1.39 -14.34
N TRP A 102 -8.81 1.02 -14.13
CA TRP A 102 -8.02 1.57 -13.02
C TRP A 102 -7.41 2.92 -13.39
N MET A 103 -7.87 4.00 -12.76
CA MET A 103 -7.25 5.33 -12.92
C MET A 103 -5.73 5.30 -12.66
N LEU A 104 -5.22 4.32 -11.91
CA LEU A 104 -3.80 4.13 -11.61
C LEU A 104 -2.95 3.86 -12.86
N PHE A 105 -3.56 3.33 -13.93
CA PHE A 105 -2.90 2.96 -15.19
C PHE A 105 -3.19 3.94 -16.33
N HIS A 106 -3.69 5.12 -16.03
CA HIS A 106 -3.98 6.16 -17.00
C HIS A 106 -3.24 7.46 -16.65
N ASP A 107 -2.82 8.16 -17.67
CA ASP A 107 -2.34 9.54 -17.55
C ASP A 107 -3.49 10.53 -17.79
N PRO A 108 -3.37 11.82 -17.41
CA PRO A 108 -4.32 12.84 -17.81
C PRO A 108 -4.44 12.95 -19.34
N PRO A 109 -5.64 13.20 -19.90
CA PRO A 109 -6.87 13.60 -19.21
C PRO A 109 -7.68 12.44 -18.64
N GLU A 110 -7.46 11.20 -19.08
CA GLU A 110 -8.27 10.03 -18.73
C GLU A 110 -8.21 9.71 -17.23
N HIS A 111 -7.02 9.74 -16.63
CA HIS A 111 -6.86 9.66 -15.18
C HIS A 111 -7.79 10.63 -14.44
N THR A 112 -7.86 11.89 -14.91
CA THR A 112 -8.64 12.93 -14.24
C THR A 112 -10.14 12.65 -14.32
N ARG A 113 -10.61 12.15 -15.48
CA ARG A 113 -12.01 11.77 -15.70
C ARG A 113 -12.42 10.62 -14.75
N LEU A 114 -11.64 9.56 -14.69
CA LEU A 114 -11.91 8.40 -13.83
C LEU A 114 -11.78 8.72 -12.34
N ARG A 115 -10.87 9.62 -11.96
CA ARG A 115 -10.64 10.01 -10.58
C ARG A 115 -11.72 10.93 -10.01
N ALA A 116 -12.27 11.82 -10.81
CA ALA A 116 -13.15 12.91 -10.33
C ALA A 116 -14.38 12.42 -9.54
N PRO A 117 -15.12 11.38 -9.94
CA PRO A 117 -16.25 10.85 -9.19
C PRO A 117 -15.84 10.33 -7.80
N LEU A 118 -14.70 9.64 -7.75
CA LEU A 118 -14.19 9.01 -6.55
C LEU A 118 -13.67 10.02 -5.52
N ALA A 119 -12.99 11.09 -5.99
CA ALA A 119 -12.35 12.07 -5.12
C ALA A 119 -13.32 12.74 -4.14
N ARG A 120 -14.60 12.87 -4.50
CA ARG A 120 -15.63 13.47 -3.66
C ARG A 120 -15.93 12.64 -2.41
N GLN A 121 -15.73 11.32 -2.46
CA GLN A 121 -16.02 10.40 -1.36
C GLN A 121 -14.85 10.25 -0.39
N PHE A 122 -13.64 10.61 -0.81
CA PHE A 122 -12.43 10.51 0.01
C PHE A 122 -11.99 11.87 0.59
N THR A 123 -12.90 12.85 0.62
CA THR A 123 -12.63 14.12 1.33
C THR A 123 -12.51 13.88 2.84
N PRO A 124 -11.72 14.69 3.58
CA PRO A 124 -11.61 14.56 5.04
C PRO A 124 -12.97 14.55 5.76
N LYS A 125 -13.95 15.34 5.26
CA LYS A 125 -15.30 15.38 5.82
C LYS A 125 -16.06 14.08 5.60
N ALA A 126 -16.02 13.50 4.41
CA ALA A 126 -16.69 12.23 4.11
C ALA A 126 -16.04 11.07 4.91
N VAL A 127 -14.71 11.05 4.96
CA VAL A 127 -13.95 10.04 5.71
C VAL A 127 -14.22 10.14 7.22
N SER A 128 -14.35 11.34 7.80
CA SER A 128 -14.62 11.50 9.23
C SER A 128 -15.97 10.91 9.66
N ALA A 129 -16.92 10.75 8.76
CA ALA A 129 -18.21 10.10 9.07
C ALA A 129 -18.04 8.61 9.43
N LEU A 130 -16.94 7.98 8.99
CA LEU A 130 -16.63 6.57 9.27
C LEU A 130 -15.98 6.36 10.65
N GLU A 131 -15.63 7.42 11.40
CA GLU A 131 -14.83 7.34 12.63
C GLU A 131 -15.46 6.42 13.69
N GLN A 132 -16.76 6.54 13.93
CA GLN A 132 -17.46 5.72 14.92
C GLN A 132 -17.45 4.24 14.54
N GLU A 133 -17.64 3.96 13.28
CA GLU A 133 -17.71 2.61 12.75
C GLU A 133 -16.34 1.94 12.76
N ILE A 134 -15.31 2.64 12.29
CA ILE A 134 -13.91 2.17 12.36
C ILE A 134 -13.52 1.91 13.83
N THR A 135 -13.95 2.78 14.74
CA THR A 135 -13.70 2.61 16.19
C THR A 135 -14.33 1.33 16.72
N ALA A 136 -15.60 1.06 16.40
CA ALA A 136 -16.31 -0.12 16.87
C ALA A 136 -15.63 -1.42 16.37
N VAL A 137 -15.31 -1.50 15.08
CA VAL A 137 -14.61 -2.66 14.50
C VAL A 137 -13.22 -2.83 15.13
N CYS A 138 -12.51 -1.73 15.30
CA CYS A 138 -11.18 -1.74 15.90
C CYS A 138 -11.21 -2.30 17.33
N ASP A 139 -12.14 -1.81 18.17
CA ASP A 139 -12.26 -2.23 19.56
C ASP A 139 -12.67 -3.72 19.65
N GLU A 140 -13.56 -4.20 18.79
CA GLU A 140 -13.94 -5.62 18.71
C GLU A 140 -12.75 -6.52 18.35
N LEU A 141 -11.99 -6.17 17.33
CA LEU A 141 -10.84 -6.96 16.89
C LEU A 141 -9.71 -6.98 17.94
N ILE A 142 -9.44 -5.84 18.57
CA ILE A 142 -8.43 -5.74 19.64
C ILE A 142 -8.84 -6.60 20.82
N GLU A 143 -10.11 -6.58 21.25
CA GLU A 143 -10.57 -7.37 22.40
C GLU A 143 -10.56 -8.88 22.08
N ALA A 144 -10.96 -9.27 20.86
CA ALA A 144 -10.86 -10.66 20.43
C ALA A 144 -9.42 -11.20 20.45
N ALA A 145 -8.47 -10.39 19.96
CA ALA A 145 -7.05 -10.73 20.03
C ALA A 145 -6.53 -10.76 21.48
N ALA A 146 -6.94 -9.80 22.32
CA ALA A 146 -6.53 -9.71 23.72
C ALA A 146 -6.92 -10.95 24.52
N VAL A 147 -8.15 -11.44 24.35
CA VAL A 147 -8.63 -12.67 25.04
C VAL A 147 -7.75 -13.89 24.72
N ARG A 148 -7.32 -14.04 23.47
CA ARG A 148 -6.42 -15.14 23.06
C ARG A 148 -5.02 -14.97 23.65
N LEU A 149 -4.48 -13.76 23.57
CA LEU A 149 -3.16 -13.41 24.08
C LEU A 149 -3.07 -13.56 25.61
N GLU A 150 -4.11 -13.17 26.36
CA GLU A 150 -4.20 -13.33 27.82
C GLU A 150 -4.25 -14.79 28.26
N ARG A 151 -4.72 -15.70 27.40
CA ARG A 151 -4.64 -17.16 27.61
C ARG A 151 -3.24 -17.73 27.34
N GLY A 152 -2.30 -16.90 26.90
CA GLY A 152 -0.93 -17.30 26.56
C GLY A 152 -0.78 -17.89 25.15
N GLU A 153 -1.77 -17.70 24.29
CA GLU A 153 -1.70 -18.10 22.88
C GLU A 153 -0.70 -17.18 22.13
N VAL A 154 -0.06 -17.72 21.11
CA VAL A 154 0.59 -16.92 20.05
C VAL A 154 -0.48 -16.61 19.01
N VAL A 155 -0.62 -15.33 18.69
CA VAL A 155 -1.63 -14.84 17.74
C VAL A 155 -0.92 -14.25 16.54
N ASP A 156 -1.36 -14.56 15.33
CA ASP A 156 -0.93 -13.83 14.14
C ASP A 156 -1.65 -12.47 14.09
N LEU A 157 -0.88 -11.38 14.23
CA LEU A 157 -1.39 -10.01 14.21
C LEU A 157 -2.04 -9.66 12.87
N VAL A 158 -1.52 -10.21 11.76
CA VAL A 158 -2.08 -9.95 10.42
C VAL A 158 -3.49 -10.51 10.34
N GLU A 159 -3.67 -11.78 10.70
CA GLU A 159 -4.96 -12.47 10.67
C GLU A 159 -5.95 -11.88 11.67
N ALA A 160 -5.49 -11.60 12.90
CA ALA A 160 -6.38 -11.22 14.00
C ALA A 160 -6.77 -9.73 14.00
N PHE A 161 -5.98 -8.86 13.38
CA PHE A 161 -6.17 -7.42 13.49
C PHE A 161 -5.89 -6.64 12.21
N SER A 162 -4.65 -6.71 11.68
CA SER A 162 -4.22 -5.77 10.63
C SER A 162 -4.97 -5.96 9.32
N HIS A 163 -5.36 -7.19 8.98
CA HIS A 163 -6.10 -7.51 7.77
C HIS A 163 -7.62 -7.31 7.92
N PRO A 164 -8.31 -7.78 8.98
CA PRO A 164 -9.76 -7.65 9.07
C PRO A 164 -10.24 -6.21 9.28
N LEU A 165 -9.45 -5.32 9.91
CA LEU A 165 -9.87 -3.94 10.12
C LEU A 165 -10.10 -3.18 8.80
N PRO A 166 -9.11 -3.02 7.89
CA PRO A 166 -9.34 -2.32 6.63
C PRO A 166 -10.31 -3.07 5.71
N ALA A 167 -10.37 -4.41 5.77
CA ALA A 167 -11.34 -5.18 5.00
C ALA A 167 -12.79 -4.84 5.38
N ALA A 168 -13.09 -4.76 6.68
CA ALA A 168 -14.40 -4.36 7.17
C ALA A 168 -14.74 -2.91 6.79
N VAL A 169 -13.77 -1.99 6.92
CA VAL A 169 -13.96 -0.57 6.56
C VAL A 169 -14.30 -0.40 5.07
N ILE A 170 -13.52 -1.03 4.21
CA ILE A 170 -13.74 -1.00 2.76
C ILE A 170 -15.07 -1.68 2.38
N GLY A 171 -15.36 -2.86 2.94
CA GLY A 171 -16.61 -3.57 2.68
C GLY A 171 -17.85 -2.71 2.98
N ARG A 172 -17.82 -1.99 4.09
CA ARG A 172 -18.90 -1.07 4.49
C ARG A 172 -19.00 0.16 3.59
N LEU A 173 -17.87 0.79 3.26
CA LEU A 173 -17.83 1.92 2.32
C LEU A 173 -18.50 1.57 0.98
N PHE A 174 -18.33 0.34 0.54
CA PHE A 174 -18.91 -0.17 -0.70
C PHE A 174 -20.34 -0.68 -0.55
N GLY A 175 -20.84 -0.83 0.67
CA GLY A 175 -22.14 -1.46 0.92
C GLY A 175 -22.15 -2.94 0.52
N VAL A 176 -20.99 -3.61 0.63
CA VAL A 176 -20.87 -5.05 0.37
C VAL A 176 -21.63 -5.80 1.48
N PRO A 177 -22.58 -6.69 1.13
CA PRO A 177 -23.29 -7.51 2.10
C PRO A 177 -22.35 -8.36 2.96
N ASP A 178 -22.72 -8.62 4.22
CA ASP A 178 -21.88 -9.34 5.18
C ASP A 178 -21.49 -10.75 4.70
N ASP A 179 -22.36 -11.42 3.96
CA ASP A 179 -22.12 -12.75 3.37
C ASP A 179 -21.08 -12.76 2.24
N LEU A 180 -20.72 -11.58 1.71
CA LEU A 180 -19.69 -11.41 0.67
C LEU A 180 -18.36 -10.89 1.21
N GLN A 181 -18.23 -10.57 2.50
CA GLN A 181 -16.99 -10.00 3.04
C GLN A 181 -15.82 -10.99 2.99
N ASP A 182 -16.05 -12.26 3.35
CA ASP A 182 -15.03 -13.31 3.26
C ASP A 182 -14.60 -13.56 1.80
N TRP A 183 -15.57 -13.53 0.87
CA TRP A 183 -15.28 -13.61 -0.55
C TRP A 183 -14.39 -12.45 -1.00
N LEU A 184 -14.69 -11.23 -0.56
CA LEU A 184 -13.95 -10.02 -0.93
C LEU A 184 -12.48 -10.11 -0.49
N ALA A 185 -12.23 -10.53 0.74
CA ALA A 185 -10.88 -10.71 1.27
C ALA A 185 -10.10 -11.78 0.47
N ALA A 186 -10.73 -12.92 0.18
CA ALA A 186 -10.13 -13.98 -0.63
C ALA A 186 -9.88 -13.55 -2.08
N TRP A 187 -10.80 -12.76 -2.66
CA TRP A 187 -10.65 -12.19 -4.00
C TRP A 187 -9.48 -11.22 -4.06
N SER A 188 -9.37 -10.26 -3.13
CA SER A 188 -8.29 -9.27 -3.08
C SER A 188 -6.92 -9.94 -3.05
N ALA A 189 -6.74 -10.96 -2.21
CA ALA A 189 -5.49 -11.72 -2.14
C ALA A 189 -5.13 -12.41 -3.47
N ARG A 190 -6.11 -13.00 -4.17
CA ARG A 190 -5.90 -13.62 -5.49
C ARG A 190 -5.60 -12.59 -6.57
N PHE A 191 -6.35 -11.50 -6.58
CA PHE A 191 -6.20 -10.45 -7.58
C PHE A 191 -4.86 -9.70 -7.44
N GLY A 192 -4.35 -9.57 -6.22
CA GLY A 192 -3.02 -9.04 -5.95
C GLY A 192 -1.90 -9.81 -6.67
N VAL A 193 -2.01 -11.13 -6.75
CA VAL A 193 -1.06 -11.96 -7.53
C VAL A 193 -1.15 -11.63 -9.03
N VAL A 194 -2.35 -11.36 -9.54
CA VAL A 194 -2.56 -10.97 -10.95
C VAL A 194 -1.94 -9.61 -11.25
N VAL A 195 -2.15 -8.64 -10.38
CA VAL A 195 -1.71 -7.24 -10.57
C VAL A 195 -0.19 -7.10 -10.47
N PHE A 196 0.41 -7.72 -9.45
CA PHE A 196 1.85 -7.56 -9.14
C PHE A 196 2.75 -8.64 -9.75
N GLY A 197 2.17 -9.47 -10.61
CA GLY A 197 2.95 -10.14 -11.63
C GLY A 197 3.72 -11.37 -11.20
N ALA A 198 3.12 -12.27 -10.45
CA ALA A 198 3.64 -13.64 -10.41
C ALA A 198 3.40 -14.38 -11.74
N THR A 199 3.62 -13.72 -12.88
CA THR A 199 3.37 -14.24 -14.24
C THR A 199 4.14 -15.53 -14.57
N ARG A 200 5.10 -15.91 -13.71
CA ARG A 200 5.85 -17.17 -13.80
C ARG A 200 5.20 -18.33 -13.03
N ARG A 201 4.10 -18.07 -12.30
CA ARG A 201 3.36 -19.15 -11.62
C ARG A 201 2.66 -20.03 -12.67
N PRO A 202 2.69 -21.35 -12.50
CA PRO A 202 2.03 -22.27 -13.43
C PRO A 202 0.51 -22.07 -13.49
N ASP A 203 -0.11 -21.62 -12.40
CA ASP A 203 -1.54 -21.40 -12.21
C ASP A 203 -1.98 -19.94 -12.45
N TYR A 204 -1.09 -19.06 -12.96
CA TYR A 204 -1.37 -17.63 -13.12
C TYR A 204 -2.59 -17.33 -13.98
N GLU A 205 -2.70 -17.98 -15.14
CA GLU A 205 -3.81 -17.76 -16.09
C GLU A 205 -5.15 -18.20 -15.48
N GLU A 206 -5.17 -19.34 -14.81
CA GLU A 206 -6.37 -19.83 -14.13
C GLU A 206 -6.78 -18.92 -12.97
N MET A 207 -5.82 -18.45 -12.17
CA MET A 207 -6.09 -17.48 -11.09
C MET A 207 -6.64 -16.17 -11.63
N ALA A 208 -6.05 -15.65 -12.71
CA ALA A 208 -6.49 -14.40 -13.33
C ALA A 208 -7.90 -14.52 -13.90
N ARG A 209 -8.17 -15.63 -14.60
CA ARG A 209 -9.50 -15.96 -15.13
C ARG A 209 -10.52 -16.01 -14.01
N ALA A 210 -10.27 -16.84 -12.98
CA ALA A 210 -11.18 -17.00 -11.87
C ALA A 210 -11.42 -15.68 -11.11
N ALA A 211 -10.36 -14.90 -10.84
CA ALA A 211 -10.51 -13.62 -10.14
C ALA A 211 -11.30 -12.59 -10.95
N GLY A 212 -11.08 -12.51 -12.27
CA GLY A 212 -11.83 -11.62 -13.16
C GLY A 212 -13.29 -12.01 -13.25
N GLU A 213 -13.59 -13.30 -13.51
CA GLU A 213 -14.96 -13.83 -13.61
C GLU A 213 -15.74 -13.68 -12.31
N ASP A 214 -15.15 -14.07 -11.17
CA ASP A 214 -15.76 -13.96 -9.85
C ASP A 214 -16.16 -12.51 -9.54
N PHE A 215 -15.27 -11.55 -9.85
CA PHE A 215 -15.54 -10.14 -9.61
C PHE A 215 -16.74 -9.64 -10.43
N HIS A 216 -16.75 -9.93 -11.72
CA HIS A 216 -17.87 -9.55 -12.58
C HIS A 216 -19.20 -10.17 -12.14
N VAL A 217 -19.20 -11.39 -11.62
CA VAL A 217 -20.41 -12.04 -11.11
C VAL A 217 -20.90 -11.35 -9.83
N HIS A 218 -20.04 -11.14 -8.85
CA HIS A 218 -20.47 -10.63 -7.55
C HIS A 218 -20.70 -9.11 -7.56
N LEU A 219 -19.73 -8.34 -8.04
CA LEU A 219 -19.86 -6.88 -8.09
C LEU A 219 -20.77 -6.43 -9.23
N GLY A 220 -20.84 -7.16 -10.35
CA GLY A 220 -21.79 -6.88 -11.42
C GLY A 220 -23.24 -7.06 -10.96
N ARG A 221 -23.51 -8.07 -10.13
CA ARG A 221 -24.85 -8.24 -9.50
C ARG A 221 -25.15 -7.08 -8.54
N LEU A 222 -24.21 -6.71 -7.67
CA LEU A 222 -24.36 -5.61 -6.75
C LEU A 222 -24.59 -4.29 -7.50
N LEU A 223 -23.84 -4.01 -8.57
CA LEU A 223 -24.00 -2.84 -9.43
C LEU A 223 -25.39 -2.79 -10.04
N ALA A 224 -25.88 -3.90 -10.61
CA ALA A 224 -27.22 -3.99 -11.18
C ALA A 224 -28.31 -3.75 -10.13
N GLU A 225 -28.15 -4.26 -8.92
CA GLU A 225 -29.03 -3.98 -7.78
C GLU A 225 -29.05 -2.48 -7.45
N ARG A 226 -27.87 -1.85 -7.32
CA ARG A 226 -27.76 -0.42 -6.94
C ARG A 226 -28.26 0.54 -8.03
N ARG A 227 -28.26 0.14 -9.29
CA ARG A 227 -28.94 0.92 -10.35
C ARG A 227 -30.44 1.00 -10.15
N SER A 228 -31.06 -0.03 -9.59
CA SER A 228 -32.52 -0.10 -9.35
C SER A 228 -32.91 0.34 -7.93
N ASP A 229 -32.06 0.10 -6.94
CA ASP A 229 -32.29 0.39 -5.52
C ASP A 229 -31.03 1.08 -4.95
N GLN A 230 -30.99 2.41 -5.10
CA GLN A 230 -29.87 3.21 -4.61
C GLN A 230 -29.82 3.23 -3.09
N ARG A 231 -28.61 3.06 -2.53
CA ARG A 231 -28.31 3.13 -1.10
C ARG A 231 -27.24 4.19 -0.83
N ASP A 232 -26.98 4.44 0.46
CA ASP A 232 -25.91 5.34 0.88
C ASP A 232 -24.58 4.58 0.91
N ASP A 233 -24.11 4.16 -0.29
CA ASP A 233 -22.85 3.44 -0.48
C ASP A 233 -22.13 3.90 -1.75
N LEU A 234 -20.84 3.57 -1.85
CA LEU A 234 -19.98 3.97 -2.95
C LEU A 234 -20.42 3.36 -4.29
N VAL A 235 -20.90 2.10 -4.28
CA VAL A 235 -21.38 1.44 -5.50
C VAL A 235 -22.59 2.17 -6.06
N SER A 236 -23.55 2.58 -5.23
CA SER A 236 -24.71 3.38 -5.63
C SER A 236 -24.30 4.70 -6.25
N LEU A 237 -23.33 5.37 -5.64
CA LEU A 237 -22.84 6.65 -6.13
C LEU A 237 -22.16 6.52 -7.51
N LEU A 238 -21.32 5.48 -7.69
CA LEU A 238 -20.68 5.21 -8.97
C LEU A 238 -21.71 4.77 -10.02
N ALA A 239 -22.70 3.96 -9.64
CA ALA A 239 -23.78 3.51 -10.50
C ALA A 239 -24.65 4.67 -11.01
N ALA A 240 -24.77 5.74 -10.23
CA ALA A 240 -25.55 6.94 -10.60
C ALA A 240 -24.75 7.94 -11.45
N ASN A 241 -23.48 7.68 -11.74
CA ASN A 241 -22.63 8.59 -12.51
C ASN A 241 -22.72 8.26 -14.01
N ASP A 242 -23.29 9.18 -14.79
CA ASP A 242 -23.47 9.03 -16.25
C ASP A 242 -22.16 9.17 -17.04
N ASP A 243 -21.07 9.65 -16.44
CA ASP A 243 -19.74 9.78 -17.07
C ASP A 243 -18.94 8.47 -17.07
N LEU A 244 -19.43 7.43 -16.37
CA LEU A 244 -18.78 6.12 -16.26
C LEU A 244 -19.70 5.04 -16.82
N ASP A 245 -19.13 4.14 -17.64
CA ASP A 245 -19.82 2.91 -18.04
C ASP A 245 -19.69 1.82 -16.95
N ASP A 246 -20.41 0.68 -17.13
CA ASP A 246 -20.41 -0.39 -16.15
C ASP A 246 -19.02 -1.03 -15.97
N THR A 247 -18.23 -1.10 -17.04
CA THR A 247 -16.85 -1.64 -17.00
C THR A 247 -15.94 -0.73 -16.19
N GLU A 248 -16.04 0.57 -16.38
CA GLU A 248 -15.28 1.57 -15.64
C GLU A 248 -15.69 1.60 -14.16
N VAL A 249 -16.97 1.46 -13.86
CA VAL A 249 -17.46 1.34 -12.47
C VAL A 249 -16.90 0.07 -11.82
N LEU A 250 -16.94 -1.08 -12.48
CA LEU A 250 -16.35 -2.31 -11.95
C LEU A 250 -14.84 -2.20 -11.79
N GLY A 251 -14.16 -1.58 -12.75
CA GLY A 251 -12.73 -1.28 -12.65
C GLY A 251 -12.40 -0.38 -11.46
N ALA A 252 -13.12 0.72 -11.27
CA ALA A 252 -12.97 1.62 -10.13
C ALA A 252 -13.23 0.90 -8.80
N CYS A 253 -14.28 0.07 -8.72
CA CYS A 253 -14.56 -0.77 -7.54
C CYS A 253 -13.42 -1.74 -7.26
N SER A 254 -12.92 -2.44 -8.27
CA SER A 254 -11.82 -3.40 -8.11
C SER A 254 -10.52 -2.73 -7.64
N LEU A 255 -10.21 -1.54 -8.16
CA LEU A 255 -9.07 -0.75 -7.71
C LEU A 255 -9.17 -0.38 -6.22
N LEU A 256 -10.30 0.17 -5.82
CA LEU A 256 -10.46 0.68 -4.45
C LEU A 256 -10.53 -0.45 -3.42
N LEU A 257 -11.21 -1.55 -3.74
CA LEU A 257 -11.27 -2.73 -2.89
C LEU A 257 -9.87 -3.33 -2.70
N PHE A 258 -9.09 -3.42 -3.79
CA PHE A 258 -7.73 -3.90 -3.73
C PHE A 258 -6.79 -2.94 -3.01
N ALA A 259 -6.75 -1.66 -3.42
CA ALA A 259 -5.79 -0.69 -2.92
C ALA A 259 -6.06 -0.25 -1.47
N GLY A 260 -7.32 -0.23 -1.04
CA GLY A 260 -7.71 0.22 0.30
C GLY A 260 -7.46 -0.81 1.39
N HIS A 261 -7.40 -2.10 1.04
CA HIS A 261 -7.25 -3.18 1.98
C HIS A 261 -5.78 -3.55 2.25
N ASP A 262 -5.05 -4.03 1.24
CA ASP A 262 -3.71 -4.60 1.44
C ASP A 262 -2.68 -3.58 1.93
N THR A 263 -2.76 -2.33 1.46
CA THR A 263 -1.81 -1.28 1.87
C THR A 263 -2.00 -0.86 3.33
N THR A 264 -3.23 -0.74 3.81
CA THR A 264 -3.51 -0.40 5.21
C THR A 264 -3.18 -1.59 6.13
N THR A 265 -3.43 -2.83 5.70
CA THR A 265 -2.97 -4.05 6.38
C THR A 265 -1.46 -4.02 6.62
N SER A 266 -0.70 -3.70 5.57
CA SER A 266 0.76 -3.61 5.63
C SER A 266 1.21 -2.52 6.60
N LEU A 267 0.62 -1.34 6.48
CA LEU A 267 0.97 -0.18 7.31
C LEU A 267 0.65 -0.39 8.80
N LEU A 268 -0.48 -1.01 9.14
CA LEU A 268 -0.82 -1.38 10.51
C LEU A 268 0.20 -2.39 11.07
N SER A 269 0.56 -3.40 10.28
CA SER A 269 1.51 -4.43 10.69
C SER A 269 2.90 -3.85 10.95
N THR A 270 3.42 -3.02 10.04
CA THR A 270 4.75 -2.39 10.19
C THR A 270 4.78 -1.35 11.31
N ALA A 271 3.70 -0.58 11.50
CA ALA A 271 3.60 0.37 12.60
C ALA A 271 3.61 -0.33 13.98
N VAL A 272 2.89 -1.45 14.12
CA VAL A 272 2.89 -2.24 15.36
C VAL A 272 4.26 -2.87 15.60
N LEU A 273 4.92 -3.41 14.57
CA LEU A 273 6.30 -3.90 14.69
C LEU A 273 7.26 -2.79 15.12
N GLY A 274 7.12 -1.59 14.55
CA GLY A 274 7.88 -0.41 14.97
C GLY A 274 7.67 -0.06 16.45
N LEU A 275 6.42 -0.11 16.94
CA LEU A 275 6.08 0.16 18.34
C LEU A 275 6.60 -0.92 19.29
N ILE A 276 6.63 -2.18 18.87
CA ILE A 276 7.23 -3.27 19.64
C ILE A 276 8.75 -3.08 19.75
N ALA A 277 9.41 -2.67 18.66
CA ALA A 277 10.85 -2.46 18.62
C ALA A 277 11.30 -1.19 19.38
N HIS A 278 10.41 -0.19 19.56
CA HIS A 278 10.71 1.09 20.20
C HIS A 278 9.76 1.37 21.38
N PRO A 279 10.00 0.78 22.56
CA PRO A 279 9.11 0.90 23.73
C PRO A 279 8.89 2.35 24.19
N ASP A 280 9.90 3.21 24.09
CA ASP A 280 9.81 4.64 24.41
C ASP A 280 8.82 5.38 23.50
N GLN A 281 8.80 5.06 22.20
CA GLN A 281 7.84 5.63 21.25
C GLN A 281 6.44 5.04 21.44
N ARG A 282 6.34 3.76 21.80
CA ARG A 282 5.07 3.12 22.20
C ARG A 282 4.45 3.82 23.41
N ASP A 283 5.24 4.05 24.48
CA ASP A 283 4.79 4.71 25.69
C ASP A 283 4.41 6.17 25.42
N ARG A 284 5.13 6.84 24.53
CA ARG A 284 4.78 8.17 24.04
C ARG A 284 3.43 8.15 23.30
N LEU A 285 3.19 7.22 22.39
CA LEU A 285 1.92 7.09 21.71
C LEU A 285 0.77 6.80 22.68
N ALA A 286 1.00 5.92 23.67
CA ALA A 286 0.03 5.62 24.71
C ALA A 286 -0.35 6.88 25.52
N SER A 287 0.62 7.75 25.81
CA SER A 287 0.34 9.02 26.48
C SER A 287 -0.52 10.00 25.66
N LEU A 288 -0.57 9.85 24.36
CA LEU A 288 -1.42 10.63 23.45
C LEU A 288 -2.82 10.01 23.26
N ALA A 289 -3.02 8.76 23.68
CA ALA A 289 -4.30 8.10 23.63
C ALA A 289 -5.31 8.81 24.55
N THR A 290 -6.54 8.98 24.08
CA THR A 290 -7.65 9.53 24.87
C THR A 290 -8.45 8.43 25.58
N VAL A 291 -7.99 7.19 25.48
CA VAL A 291 -8.70 5.98 25.94
C VAL A 291 -7.97 5.42 27.15
N GLY A 292 -8.52 5.65 28.36
CA GLY A 292 -8.18 4.88 29.55
C GLY A 292 -9.33 3.92 29.87
N ARG A 293 -9.06 2.78 30.50
CA ARG A 293 -10.07 1.81 30.98
C ARG A 293 -11.16 2.45 31.87
N ASP A 294 -10.89 3.65 32.44
CA ASP A 294 -11.74 4.39 33.37
C ASP A 294 -12.01 5.83 32.91
N ALA A 295 -11.79 6.14 31.62
CA ALA A 295 -12.01 7.50 31.15
C ALA A 295 -13.50 7.79 31.00
N GLU A 296 -13.98 8.75 31.81
CA GLU A 296 -15.23 9.48 31.51
C GLU A 296 -15.23 9.97 30.05
N PRO A 297 -16.40 10.15 29.40
CA PRO A 297 -16.48 10.60 28.02
C PRO A 297 -15.60 11.84 27.84
N ALA A 298 -14.60 11.70 26.99
CA ALA A 298 -13.42 12.52 26.89
C ALA A 298 -13.74 14.03 26.88
N THR A 299 -13.11 14.75 27.78
CA THR A 299 -12.80 16.18 27.57
C THR A 299 -12.17 16.29 26.15
N PRO A 300 -12.62 17.21 25.30
CA PRO A 300 -12.08 17.38 23.95
C PRO A 300 -10.55 17.41 24.04
N SER A 301 -9.86 16.56 23.30
CA SER A 301 -8.39 16.52 23.28
C SER A 301 -7.89 17.92 22.96
N SER A 302 -6.93 18.43 23.75
CA SER A 302 -6.34 19.73 23.45
C SER A 302 -5.82 19.73 22.01
N PRO A 303 -5.89 20.86 21.27
CA PRO A 303 -5.35 20.96 19.91
C PRO A 303 -3.93 20.42 19.78
N ASP A 304 -3.09 20.64 20.81
CA ASP A 304 -1.71 20.14 20.84
C ASP A 304 -1.61 18.61 20.86
N ARG A 305 -2.54 17.92 21.54
CA ARG A 305 -2.58 16.44 21.56
C ARG A 305 -3.03 15.87 20.23
N VAL A 306 -4.02 16.50 19.59
CA VAL A 306 -4.47 16.11 18.24
C VAL A 306 -3.31 16.25 17.26
N GLU A 307 -2.63 17.39 17.26
CA GLU A 307 -1.49 17.62 16.38
C GLU A 307 -0.32 16.67 16.67
N ALA A 308 -0.05 16.36 17.95
CA ALA A 308 1.00 15.39 18.30
C ALA A 308 0.67 13.98 17.81
N ARG A 309 -0.59 13.57 17.90
CA ARG A 309 -1.05 12.28 17.38
C ARG A 309 -0.97 12.24 15.85
N ASP A 310 -1.37 13.31 15.18
CA ASP A 310 -1.28 13.39 13.71
C ASP A 310 0.17 13.28 13.25
N ARG A 311 1.11 13.97 13.92
CA ARG A 311 2.56 13.82 13.65
C ARG A 311 3.05 12.38 13.82
N ALA A 312 2.60 11.70 14.86
CA ALA A 312 2.97 10.31 15.08
C ALA A 312 2.52 9.41 13.91
N ILE A 313 1.33 9.65 13.36
CA ILE A 313 0.86 8.90 12.19
C ILE A 313 1.72 9.19 10.95
N GLU A 314 2.09 10.46 10.69
CA GLU A 314 2.98 10.79 9.58
C GLU A 314 4.37 10.13 9.73
N GLU A 315 4.84 9.93 10.95
CA GLU A 315 6.13 9.24 11.16
C GLU A 315 6.04 7.72 10.88
N PHE A 316 4.95 7.04 11.21
CA PHE A 316 4.77 5.65 10.80
C PHE A 316 4.72 5.50 9.28
N LEU A 317 4.05 6.43 8.58
CA LEU A 317 4.02 6.47 7.12
C LEU A 317 5.41 6.64 6.52
N ARG A 318 6.27 7.45 7.12
CA ARG A 318 7.66 7.64 6.71
C ARG A 318 8.53 6.43 7.03
N TYR A 319 8.46 5.96 8.29
CA TYR A 319 9.46 5.06 8.88
C TYR A 319 9.48 3.69 8.23
N ASP A 320 8.32 3.03 8.10
CA ASP A 320 8.17 1.76 7.38
C ASP A 320 6.78 1.70 6.72
N GLY A 321 6.56 2.60 5.74
CA GLY A 321 5.30 2.75 5.05
C GLY A 321 4.96 1.54 4.16
N ALA A 322 3.67 1.40 3.84
CA ALA A 322 3.17 0.27 3.06
C ALA A 322 3.72 0.22 1.63
N ALA A 323 3.81 1.36 0.94
CA ALA A 323 4.27 1.42 -0.44
C ALA A 323 5.81 1.32 -0.50
N LYS A 324 6.34 0.22 -1.07
CA LYS A 324 7.76 -0.01 -1.27
C LYS A 324 8.25 0.69 -2.54
N ALA A 325 7.62 0.41 -3.68
CA ALA A 325 7.95 1.05 -4.94
C ALA A 325 6.74 1.14 -5.89
N MET A 326 6.72 2.19 -6.70
CA MET A 326 5.75 2.40 -7.78
C MET A 326 6.46 2.32 -9.13
N MET A 327 5.80 1.71 -10.11
CA MET A 327 6.36 1.58 -11.47
C MET A 327 5.87 2.71 -12.38
N ARG A 328 6.78 3.20 -13.23
CA ARG A 328 6.51 4.11 -14.34
C ARG A 328 7.19 3.60 -15.61
N VAL A 329 6.80 4.18 -16.73
CA VAL A 329 7.48 3.98 -18.02
C VAL A 329 7.87 5.35 -18.56
N VAL A 330 9.09 5.48 -19.06
CA VAL A 330 9.54 6.72 -19.70
C VAL A 330 8.78 6.88 -21.01
N ALA A 331 7.98 7.93 -21.14
CA ALA A 331 7.25 8.28 -22.37
C ALA A 331 8.08 9.21 -23.27
N GLU A 332 8.80 10.17 -22.67
CA GLU A 332 9.66 11.11 -23.34
C GLU A 332 11.05 11.13 -22.67
N PRO A 333 12.14 11.51 -23.37
CA PRO A 333 13.47 11.54 -22.78
C PRO A 333 13.51 12.41 -21.53
N LEU A 334 14.11 11.92 -20.45
CA LEU A 334 14.19 12.60 -19.15
C LEU A 334 15.60 12.44 -18.56
N GLU A 335 16.17 13.54 -18.04
CA GLU A 335 17.33 13.51 -17.18
C GLU A 335 16.88 13.50 -15.71
N LEU A 336 17.30 12.48 -14.93
CA LEU A 336 16.94 12.33 -13.53
C LEU A 336 18.16 11.86 -12.72
N GLY A 337 18.54 12.62 -11.69
CA GLY A 337 19.67 12.29 -10.83
C GLY A 337 21.00 12.12 -11.58
N GLY A 338 21.21 12.85 -12.67
CA GLY A 338 22.39 12.78 -13.54
C GLY A 338 22.39 11.57 -14.50
N CYS A 339 21.27 10.86 -14.63
CA CYS A 339 21.08 9.75 -15.56
C CYS A 339 20.14 10.15 -16.70
N GLU A 340 20.46 9.75 -17.93
CA GLU A 340 19.58 9.89 -19.09
C GLU A 340 18.64 8.67 -19.19
N LEU A 341 17.35 8.88 -18.99
CA LEU A 341 16.30 7.88 -19.12
C LEU A 341 15.68 8.00 -20.53
N ARG A 342 15.46 6.87 -21.19
CA ARG A 342 15.00 6.83 -22.59
C ARG A 342 13.57 6.31 -22.69
N PRO A 343 12.80 6.75 -23.69
CA PRO A 343 11.45 6.25 -23.94
C PRO A 343 11.41 4.72 -24.00
N GLY A 344 10.47 4.13 -23.25
CA GLY A 344 10.31 2.70 -23.10
C GLY A 344 11.04 2.09 -21.91
N ASP A 345 11.95 2.83 -21.24
CA ASP A 345 12.59 2.36 -20.01
C ASP A 345 11.56 2.23 -18.89
N ALA A 346 11.65 1.14 -18.12
CA ALA A 346 10.91 0.99 -16.89
C ALA A 346 11.62 1.71 -15.74
N VAL A 347 10.85 2.31 -14.83
CA VAL A 347 11.37 3.06 -13.68
C VAL A 347 10.63 2.63 -12.41
N PHE A 348 11.37 2.17 -11.40
CA PHE A 348 10.83 1.94 -10.06
C PHE A 348 11.08 3.16 -9.17
N LEU A 349 10.02 3.78 -8.72
CA LEU A 349 10.01 4.90 -7.78
C LEU A 349 9.99 4.35 -6.35
N THR A 350 11.16 4.23 -5.70
CA THR A 350 11.32 3.48 -4.44
C THR A 350 11.06 4.37 -3.23
N ILE A 351 9.82 4.39 -2.77
CA ILE A 351 9.32 5.25 -1.69
C ILE A 351 10.03 4.95 -0.36
N LEU A 352 10.23 3.65 -0.03
CA LEU A 352 10.90 3.27 1.23
C LEU A 352 12.32 3.82 1.32
N ALA A 353 13.08 3.78 0.22
CA ALA A 353 14.44 4.32 0.18
C ALA A 353 14.45 5.84 0.35
N ALA A 354 13.57 6.54 -0.38
CA ALA A 354 13.47 7.99 -0.35
C ALA A 354 13.03 8.53 1.01
N ASN A 355 12.11 7.85 1.70
CA ASN A 355 11.65 8.22 3.03
C ASN A 355 12.71 8.01 4.14
N ARG A 356 13.85 7.42 3.81
CA ARG A 356 15.03 7.25 4.67
C ARG A 356 16.26 7.99 4.14
N ASP A 357 16.08 8.96 3.23
CA ASP A 357 17.19 9.73 2.65
C ASP A 357 17.79 10.71 3.68
N PRO A 358 19.08 10.54 4.07
CA PRO A 358 19.73 11.41 5.05
C PRO A 358 19.93 12.85 4.57
N ARG A 359 19.80 13.11 3.25
CA ARG A 359 19.83 14.47 2.70
C ARG A 359 18.60 15.30 3.07
N VAL A 360 17.49 14.61 3.49
CA VAL A 360 16.19 15.24 3.80
C VAL A 360 15.78 14.99 5.25
N PHE A 361 16.07 13.82 5.79
CA PHE A 361 15.65 13.42 7.14
C PHE A 361 16.86 13.27 8.07
N GLU A 362 16.90 14.08 9.12
CA GLU A 362 17.88 13.90 10.20
C GLU A 362 17.61 12.56 10.92
N ALA A 363 18.68 11.76 11.19
CA ALA A 363 18.58 10.44 11.78
C ALA A 363 17.43 9.62 11.13
N PRO A 364 17.52 9.30 9.82
CA PRO A 364 16.40 8.74 9.06
C PRO A 364 15.97 7.36 9.55
N ASP A 365 16.87 6.62 10.20
CA ASP A 365 16.65 5.27 10.70
C ASP A 365 16.06 5.22 12.11
N GLU A 366 15.87 6.37 12.75
CA GLU A 366 15.19 6.49 14.04
C GLU A 366 13.68 6.68 13.82
N LEU A 367 12.87 5.93 14.57
CA LEU A 367 11.44 6.18 14.72
C LEU A 367 11.24 7.32 15.73
N ARG A 368 10.78 8.47 15.27
CA ARG A 368 10.59 9.67 16.11
C ARG A 368 9.19 10.23 15.91
N LEU A 369 8.26 9.92 16.82
CA LEU A 369 6.84 10.32 16.70
C LEU A 369 6.60 11.84 16.78
N ASP A 370 7.64 12.61 17.06
CA ASP A 370 7.59 14.08 17.06
C ASP A 370 8.37 14.72 15.91
N ARG A 371 8.81 13.94 14.94
CA ARG A 371 9.63 14.42 13.82
C ARG A 371 9.03 15.67 13.15
N ARG A 372 9.88 16.69 12.99
CA ARG A 372 9.60 17.93 12.23
C ARG A 372 10.90 18.46 11.61
N PRO A 373 10.93 18.83 10.35
CA PRO A 373 9.90 18.55 9.32
C PRO A 373 9.80 17.06 8.98
N ASN A 374 8.67 16.64 8.34
CA ASN A 374 8.47 15.27 7.90
C ASN A 374 7.85 15.24 6.46
N PRO A 375 8.60 15.66 5.43
CA PRO A 375 8.11 15.71 4.04
C PRO A 375 8.17 14.33 3.37
N HIS A 376 7.55 13.31 3.97
CA HIS A 376 7.57 11.95 3.42
C HIS A 376 6.74 11.83 2.14
N LEU A 377 7.09 10.85 1.31
CA LEU A 377 6.44 10.54 0.03
C LEU A 377 5.58 9.27 0.08
N ALA A 378 5.15 8.83 1.27
CA ALA A 378 4.40 7.58 1.44
C ALA A 378 3.11 7.50 0.62
N PHE A 379 2.47 8.62 0.32
CA PHE A 379 1.27 8.72 -0.51
C PHE A 379 1.55 9.17 -1.94
N GLY A 380 2.82 9.20 -2.36
CA GLY A 380 3.23 9.76 -3.64
C GLY A 380 3.04 11.27 -3.72
N HIS A 381 3.11 11.82 -4.94
CA HIS A 381 2.91 13.22 -5.24
C HIS A 381 2.24 13.41 -6.61
N GLY A 382 1.80 14.65 -6.92
CA GLY A 382 1.22 14.99 -8.22
C GLY A 382 -0.18 14.43 -8.43
N VAL A 383 -0.53 14.17 -9.69
CA VAL A 383 -1.90 13.78 -10.08
C VAL A 383 -2.34 12.44 -9.49
N HIS A 384 -1.38 11.53 -9.26
CA HIS A 384 -1.61 10.22 -8.64
C HIS A 384 -1.45 10.20 -7.11
N PHE A 385 -1.42 11.36 -6.44
CA PHE A 385 -1.45 11.40 -4.97
C PHE A 385 -2.55 10.48 -4.43
N CYS A 386 -2.23 9.68 -3.40
CA CYS A 386 -3.12 8.63 -2.89
C CYS A 386 -4.53 9.15 -2.58
N LEU A 387 -5.53 8.55 -3.20
CA LEU A 387 -6.93 8.90 -2.99
C LEU A 387 -7.39 8.59 -1.56
N GLY A 388 -6.96 7.44 -1.02
CA GLY A 388 -7.30 6.95 0.31
C GLY A 388 -6.47 7.55 1.46
N ALA A 389 -5.61 8.56 1.21
CA ALA A 389 -4.69 9.08 2.21
C ALA A 389 -5.36 9.54 3.50
N SER A 390 -6.56 10.14 3.41
CA SER A 390 -7.35 10.55 4.58
C SER A 390 -7.90 9.38 5.37
N LEU A 391 -8.35 8.32 4.67
CA LEU A 391 -8.88 7.11 5.30
C LEU A 391 -7.77 6.32 6.01
N ALA A 392 -6.64 6.08 5.37
CA ALA A 392 -5.50 5.40 5.98
C ALA A 392 -5.02 6.13 7.26
N ARG A 393 -4.94 7.46 7.23
CA ARG A 393 -4.61 8.25 8.43
C ARG A 393 -5.65 8.10 9.52
N LEU A 394 -6.93 8.07 9.19
CA LEU A 394 -8.00 7.89 10.17
C LEU A 394 -7.92 6.51 10.82
N GLU A 395 -7.73 5.46 10.03
CA GLU A 395 -7.59 4.09 10.55
C GLU A 395 -6.40 3.97 11.52
N LEU A 396 -5.21 4.46 11.16
CA LEU A 396 -4.06 4.43 12.06
C LEU A 396 -4.29 5.27 13.32
N ARG A 397 -4.90 6.46 13.17
CA ARG A 397 -5.21 7.37 14.28
C ARG A 397 -6.13 6.73 15.32
N ILE A 398 -7.03 5.87 14.88
CA ILE A 398 -7.95 5.11 15.73
C ILE A 398 -7.26 3.86 16.29
N ALA A 399 -6.63 3.08 15.42
CA ALA A 399 -6.16 1.74 15.73
C ALA A 399 -4.92 1.72 16.65
N LEU A 400 -3.86 2.47 16.30
CA LEU A 400 -2.59 2.36 17.01
C LEU A 400 -2.66 2.77 18.48
N PRO A 401 -3.26 3.92 18.86
CA PRO A 401 -3.38 4.28 20.27
C PRO A 401 -4.23 3.29 21.08
N ARG A 402 -5.30 2.74 20.50
CA ARG A 402 -6.17 1.75 21.17
C ARG A 402 -5.45 0.44 21.40
N LEU A 403 -4.72 -0.03 20.39
CA LEU A 403 -3.97 -1.28 20.48
C LEU A 403 -2.89 -1.19 21.57
N VAL A 404 -2.09 -0.11 21.59
CA VAL A 404 -1.04 0.02 22.62
C VAL A 404 -1.61 0.24 24.02
N ALA A 405 -2.76 0.89 24.16
CA ALA A 405 -3.43 1.05 25.45
C ALA A 405 -3.97 -0.28 26.00
N ARG A 406 -4.49 -1.17 25.12
CA ARG A 406 -5.06 -2.47 25.52
C ARG A 406 -3.99 -3.55 25.67
N LEU A 407 -2.94 -3.51 24.85
CA LEU A 407 -1.89 -4.53 24.76
C LEU A 407 -0.49 -3.93 24.90
N PRO A 408 -0.17 -3.25 26.04
CA PRO A 408 1.11 -2.55 26.20
C PRO A 408 2.33 -3.47 26.21
N GLU A 409 2.14 -4.75 26.59
CA GLU A 409 3.20 -5.76 26.72
C GLU A 409 3.30 -6.68 25.51
N LEU A 410 2.82 -6.24 24.34
CA LEU A 410 2.88 -7.02 23.11
C LEU A 410 4.33 -7.20 22.64
N GLN A 411 4.69 -8.43 22.28
CA GLN A 411 6.01 -8.83 21.81
C GLN A 411 5.91 -9.74 20.59
N VAL A 412 6.92 -9.69 19.70
CA VAL A 412 7.05 -10.67 18.63
C VAL A 412 7.39 -12.03 19.22
N ALA A 413 6.66 -13.07 18.78
CA ALA A 413 6.77 -14.44 19.30
C ALA A 413 7.55 -15.40 18.39
N GLY A 414 7.91 -14.96 17.19
CA GLY A 414 8.63 -15.76 16.19
C GLY A 414 9.05 -14.92 14.99
N PRO A 415 9.64 -15.53 13.96
CA PRO A 415 10.05 -14.80 12.77
C PRO A 415 8.84 -14.20 12.02
N VAL A 416 8.97 -12.93 11.63
CA VAL A 416 8.01 -12.27 10.73
C VAL A 416 8.20 -12.83 9.32
N ARG A 417 7.13 -13.25 8.67
CA ARG A 417 7.16 -13.68 7.27
C ARG A 417 6.72 -12.55 6.36
N TRP A 418 7.59 -12.16 5.42
CA TRP A 418 7.32 -11.11 4.45
C TRP A 418 6.88 -11.69 3.11
N LYS A 419 5.96 -11.00 2.42
CA LYS A 419 5.60 -11.33 1.03
C LYS A 419 6.69 -10.83 0.07
N PRO A 420 7.14 -11.64 -0.91
CA PRO A 420 8.17 -11.23 -1.87
C PRO A 420 7.56 -10.35 -2.98
N THR A 421 7.32 -9.06 -2.68
CA THR A 421 6.75 -8.09 -3.62
C THR A 421 7.68 -6.90 -3.83
N ILE A 422 7.59 -6.25 -4.99
CA ILE A 422 8.28 -4.99 -5.28
C ILE A 422 7.45 -3.80 -4.82
N SER A 423 6.14 -3.90 -4.92
CA SER A 423 5.22 -2.77 -4.76
C SER A 423 4.96 -2.39 -3.30
N ASP A 424 4.94 -3.36 -2.40
CA ASP A 424 4.49 -3.17 -1.02
C ASP A 424 5.38 -3.85 0.02
N ARG A 425 5.39 -3.28 1.23
CA ARG A 425 6.06 -3.81 2.42
C ARG A 425 5.05 -4.63 3.23
N SER A 426 4.71 -5.81 2.76
CA SER A 426 3.60 -6.61 3.27
C SER A 426 4.08 -7.81 4.08
N ALA A 427 3.65 -7.91 5.34
CA ALA A 427 3.84 -9.11 6.14
C ALA A 427 2.78 -10.16 5.76
N ALA A 428 3.23 -11.40 5.58
CA ALA A 428 2.34 -12.55 5.42
C ALA A 428 1.89 -13.09 6.79
N GLU A 429 2.71 -12.93 7.84
CA GLU A 429 2.45 -13.36 9.19
C GLU A 429 3.32 -12.58 10.18
N VAL A 430 2.71 -12.14 11.29
CA VAL A 430 3.38 -11.48 12.41
C VAL A 430 2.95 -12.16 13.70
N PRO A 431 3.68 -13.21 14.17
CA PRO A 431 3.35 -13.92 15.39
C PRO A 431 3.66 -13.05 16.62
N VAL A 432 2.66 -12.80 17.45
CA VAL A 432 2.77 -11.98 18.66
C VAL A 432 2.28 -12.71 19.89
N ARG A 433 2.78 -12.29 21.06
CA ARG A 433 2.33 -12.75 22.38
C ARG A 433 2.41 -11.61 23.40
N LEU A 434 1.79 -11.74 24.54
CA LEU A 434 2.09 -10.87 25.70
C LEU A 434 3.37 -11.31 26.41
N ALA A 435 4.16 -10.33 26.90
CA ALA A 435 5.26 -10.61 27.82
C ALA A 435 4.72 -11.36 29.05
N ARG A 436 5.42 -12.41 29.48
CA ARG A 436 5.09 -13.07 30.74
C ARG A 436 5.51 -12.14 31.88
N THR A 437 4.53 -11.69 32.68
CA THR A 437 4.83 -10.99 33.94
C THR A 437 5.72 -11.88 34.81
N GLY A 438 7.02 -11.56 34.92
CA GLY A 438 7.96 -12.31 35.75
C GLY A 438 9.33 -12.63 35.16
N THR A 439 9.63 -12.29 33.92
CA THR A 439 10.99 -12.48 33.37
C THR A 439 11.68 -11.11 33.21
N PRO A 440 12.78 -10.84 33.95
CA PRO A 440 13.55 -9.60 33.74
C PRO A 440 14.13 -9.60 32.30
N HIS A 441 14.05 -8.44 31.64
CA HIS A 441 14.72 -8.22 30.37
C HIS A 441 16.21 -8.57 30.49
N PRO A 442 16.80 -9.34 29.57
CA PRO A 442 18.24 -9.39 29.47
C PRO A 442 18.72 -8.00 29.03
N VAL A 443 19.39 -7.31 29.95
CA VAL A 443 20.17 -6.12 29.67
C VAL A 443 21.40 -6.62 28.88
N GLY A 444 21.47 -6.28 27.61
CA GLY A 444 22.61 -6.54 26.74
C GLY A 444 22.76 -5.42 25.73
#